data_636905df89dedcb65b1974718c9fb963
#
_entry.id   636905df89dedcb65b1974718c9fb963
#
_cell.length_a   1.000
_cell.length_b   1.000
_cell.length_c   1.000
_cell.angle_alpha   90.00
_cell.angle_beta   90.00
_cell.angle_gamma   90.00
#
_symmetry.space_group_name_H-M   'P 1'
#
loop_
_entity.id
_entity.type
_entity.pdbx_description
1 polymer ?
#
loop_
_entity_poly.entity_id
_entity_poly.type
_entity_poly.pdbx_seq_one_letter_code
_entity_poly.pdbx_strand_id
1 'polypeptide(L)'
;TIPQTTATDPPTSEYLISGDLPTTYSMEVDPILQLPELPTGCEITTLAMLLDAVGFQVDKVQLAEGYLTCKSEGEATFQQAFIGSPYDSAGYGCYAPVIVDTARKYLAAQNSGRIVKDLTGAKFEDLLREVASNHPVAIWASIDLVDIQEVYAYTIYNYTETNSDGSTSTPKNLDVYWLENEHVYLLKGYDLDRNVVIVNDSLNGEMEYDMNRFKECYEQCYKQAVIIY
;
A
#
# COMPACT_ATOMS: atom_id res chain seq x y z
N THR A 1 5.22 19.41 1.40
CA THR A 1 4.02 19.26 2.26
C THR A 1 2.91 18.77 1.36
N ILE A 2 2.59 17.47 1.46
CA ILE A 2 1.50 16.85 0.73
C ILE A 2 0.22 17.58 1.11
N PRO A 3 -0.64 18.00 0.16
CA PRO A 3 -1.99 18.42 0.50
C PRO A 3 -2.67 17.20 1.12
N GLN A 4 -2.97 17.26 2.42
CA GLN A 4 -3.86 16.29 3.04
C GLN A 4 -5.20 16.43 2.34
N THR A 5 -5.56 15.47 1.51
CA THR A 5 -6.96 15.18 1.27
C THR A 5 -7.55 14.94 2.65
N THR A 6 -8.48 15.78 3.06
CA THR A 6 -9.26 15.58 4.27
C THR A 6 -10.01 14.26 4.10
N ALA A 7 -9.37 13.16 4.54
CA ALA A 7 -10.08 11.93 4.82
C ALA A 7 -11.10 12.29 5.91
N THR A 8 -12.36 12.32 5.52
CA THR A 8 -13.46 12.37 6.44
C THR A 8 -13.43 11.08 7.24
N ASP A 9 -13.29 11.24 8.52
CA ASP A 9 -13.25 10.32 9.63
C ASP A 9 -11.91 9.58 9.85
N PRO A 10 -11.29 9.83 11.02
CA PRO A 10 -10.29 8.92 11.55
C PRO A 10 -10.96 7.54 11.70
N PRO A 11 -10.23 6.44 11.50
CA PRO A 11 -10.77 5.12 11.73
C PRO A 11 -11.31 5.08 13.16
N THR A 12 -12.62 4.98 13.26
CA THR A 12 -13.28 4.79 14.54
C THR A 12 -12.73 3.51 15.15
N SER A 13 -12.27 3.62 16.38
CA SER A 13 -11.61 2.57 17.18
C SER A 13 -12.46 1.31 17.44
N GLU A 14 -13.53 1.10 16.70
CA GLU A 14 -14.46 -0.03 16.90
C GLU A 14 -13.89 -1.39 16.51
N TYR A 15 -12.76 -1.43 15.79
CA TYR A 15 -12.12 -2.69 15.37
C TYR A 15 -10.78 -2.96 16.08
N LEU A 16 -10.32 -2.04 16.90
CA LEU A 16 -9.14 -2.29 17.73
C LEU A 16 -9.56 -3.20 18.90
N ILE A 17 -9.13 -4.46 18.85
CA ILE A 17 -9.30 -5.36 19.99
C ILE A 17 -8.66 -4.68 21.20
N SER A 18 -9.47 -4.38 22.21
CA SER A 18 -9.00 -3.89 23.52
C SER A 18 -8.38 -5.07 24.28
N GLY A 19 -7.10 -5.30 24.05
CA GLY A 19 -6.34 -6.36 24.71
C GLY A 19 -4.85 -6.23 24.42
N ASP A 20 -4.04 -6.90 25.25
CA ASP A 20 -2.62 -7.01 25.00
C ASP A 20 -2.40 -7.85 23.72
N LEU A 21 -1.45 -7.40 22.87
CA LEU A 21 -1.02 -8.18 21.71
C LEU A 21 -0.46 -9.54 22.17
N PRO A 22 -0.80 -10.67 21.50
CA PRO A 22 -0.07 -11.89 21.70
C PRO A 22 1.42 -11.67 21.42
N THR A 23 2.28 -12.39 22.14
CA THR A 23 3.73 -12.25 21.97
C THR A 23 4.18 -12.58 20.56
N THR A 24 3.51 -13.55 19.92
CA THR A 24 3.79 -13.96 18.54
C THR A 24 2.48 -14.20 17.79
N TYR A 25 2.48 -13.88 16.52
CA TYR A 25 1.37 -14.19 15.61
C TYR A 25 1.89 -14.32 14.17
N SER A 26 1.37 -15.29 13.42
CA SER A 26 1.66 -15.41 11.98
C SER A 26 0.48 -16.07 11.26
N MET A 27 0.19 -15.56 10.07
CA MET A 27 -0.81 -16.13 9.14
C MET A 27 -0.13 -16.95 8.06
N GLU A 28 -0.81 -18.01 7.62
CA GLU A 28 -0.44 -18.78 6.44
C GLU A 28 -0.95 -18.05 5.20
N VAL A 29 -0.07 -17.32 4.55
CA VAL A 29 -0.29 -16.66 3.24
C VAL A 29 0.94 -16.92 2.39
N ASP A 30 0.74 -17.57 1.23
CA ASP A 30 1.84 -17.86 0.33
C ASP A 30 2.38 -16.58 -0.34
N PRO A 31 3.71 -16.43 -0.48
CA PRO A 31 4.28 -15.31 -1.19
C PRO A 31 4.06 -15.42 -2.70
N ILE A 32 3.75 -14.28 -3.33
CA ILE A 32 3.70 -14.13 -4.79
C ILE A 32 4.88 -13.25 -5.21
N LEU A 33 5.71 -13.73 -6.12
CA LEU A 33 6.83 -12.96 -6.64
C LEU A 33 6.37 -12.05 -7.79
N GLN A 34 6.84 -10.80 -7.84
CA GLN A 34 6.50 -9.85 -8.90
C GLN A 34 7.22 -10.15 -10.23
N LEU A 35 8.45 -10.64 -10.14
CA LEU A 35 9.26 -10.98 -11.32
C LEU A 35 8.88 -12.34 -11.91
N PRO A 36 9.06 -12.53 -13.22
CA PRO A 36 9.59 -11.55 -14.19
C PRO A 36 8.56 -10.58 -14.78
N GLU A 37 7.25 -10.77 -14.52
CA GLU A 37 6.18 -10.11 -15.27
C GLU A 37 6.02 -8.62 -14.91
N LEU A 38 6.21 -8.26 -13.64
CA LEU A 38 5.93 -6.92 -13.12
C LEU A 38 7.15 -6.34 -12.38
N PRO A 39 8.20 -5.90 -13.11
CA PRO A 39 9.46 -5.46 -12.47
C PRO A 39 9.30 -4.28 -11.50
N THR A 40 8.28 -3.45 -11.65
CA THR A 40 7.94 -2.36 -10.72
C THR A 40 6.56 -2.51 -10.09
N GLY A 41 6.03 -3.75 -10.02
CA GLY A 41 4.67 -4.03 -9.57
C GLY A 41 4.56 -4.55 -8.14
N CYS A 42 5.33 -4.05 -7.20
CA CYS A 42 5.28 -4.51 -5.80
C CYS A 42 3.91 -4.26 -5.17
N GLU A 43 3.27 -3.14 -5.43
CA GLU A 43 1.97 -2.76 -4.88
C GLU A 43 0.85 -3.68 -5.36
N ILE A 44 0.80 -3.93 -6.68
CA ILE A 44 -0.23 -4.78 -7.27
C ILE A 44 -0.01 -6.25 -6.95
N THR A 45 1.25 -6.70 -6.82
CA THR A 45 1.59 -8.05 -6.40
C THR A 45 1.22 -8.26 -4.93
N THR A 46 1.48 -7.29 -4.08
CA THR A 46 1.07 -7.32 -2.67
C THR A 46 -0.46 -7.29 -2.53
N LEU A 47 -1.16 -6.54 -3.39
CA LEU A 47 -2.63 -6.60 -3.44
C LEU A 47 -3.13 -8.00 -3.84
N ALA A 48 -2.46 -8.70 -4.76
CA ALA A 48 -2.84 -10.07 -5.11
C ALA A 48 -2.71 -11.01 -3.90
N MET A 49 -1.61 -10.91 -3.12
CA MET A 49 -1.44 -11.66 -1.88
C MET A 49 -2.49 -11.30 -0.82
N LEU A 50 -2.83 -10.01 -0.69
CA LEU A 50 -3.85 -9.54 0.24
C LEU A 50 -5.25 -10.07 -0.13
N LEU A 51 -5.58 -10.15 -1.42
CA LEU A 51 -6.82 -10.73 -1.93
C LEU A 51 -6.85 -12.25 -1.73
N ASP A 52 -5.73 -12.94 -1.94
CA ASP A 52 -5.62 -14.39 -1.69
C ASP A 52 -5.89 -14.73 -0.22
N ALA A 53 -5.35 -13.94 0.70
CA ALA A 53 -5.56 -14.09 2.13
C ALA A 53 -7.05 -13.99 2.56
N VAL A 54 -7.89 -13.32 1.78
CA VAL A 54 -9.33 -13.21 2.03
C VAL A 54 -10.17 -14.08 1.09
N GLY A 55 -9.53 -15.01 0.38
CA GLY A 55 -10.17 -16.09 -0.39
C GLY A 55 -10.39 -15.79 -1.88
N PHE A 56 -9.72 -14.79 -2.46
CA PHE A 56 -9.77 -14.48 -3.88
C PHE A 56 -8.45 -14.79 -4.57
N GLN A 57 -8.38 -15.93 -5.23
CA GLN A 57 -7.23 -16.27 -6.06
C GLN A 57 -7.27 -15.47 -7.36
N VAL A 58 -6.39 -14.50 -7.49
CA VAL A 58 -6.26 -13.67 -8.68
C VAL A 58 -4.79 -13.58 -9.09
N ASP A 59 -4.56 -13.72 -10.38
CA ASP A 59 -3.24 -13.49 -10.95
C ASP A 59 -2.87 -12.00 -10.93
N LYS A 60 -1.64 -11.69 -10.52
CA LYS A 60 -1.16 -10.30 -10.41
C LYS A 60 -1.21 -9.52 -11.72
N VAL A 61 -0.98 -10.22 -12.87
CA VAL A 61 -1.03 -9.63 -14.21
C VAL A 61 -2.47 -9.30 -14.59
N GLN A 62 -3.41 -10.23 -14.34
CA GLN A 62 -4.84 -9.99 -14.58
C GLN A 62 -5.35 -8.84 -13.71
N LEU A 63 -4.86 -8.74 -12.47
CA LEU A 63 -5.24 -7.65 -11.57
C LEU A 63 -4.70 -6.31 -12.07
N ALA A 64 -3.44 -6.26 -12.54
CA ALA A 64 -2.84 -5.08 -13.12
C ALA A 64 -3.55 -4.63 -14.40
N GLU A 65 -3.83 -5.55 -15.33
CA GLU A 65 -4.47 -5.25 -16.60
C GLU A 65 -5.93 -4.82 -16.45
N GLY A 66 -6.66 -5.48 -15.54
CA GLY A 66 -8.10 -5.29 -15.42
C GLY A 66 -8.53 -4.11 -14.54
N TYR A 67 -7.74 -3.73 -13.57
CA TYR A 67 -8.21 -2.87 -12.48
C TYR A 67 -7.28 -1.72 -12.09
N LEU A 68 -5.96 -1.84 -12.33
CA LEU A 68 -5.00 -0.80 -11.97
C LEU A 68 -5.11 0.39 -12.92
N THR A 69 -5.26 1.58 -12.36
CA THR A 69 -5.23 2.81 -13.15
C THR A 69 -3.78 3.26 -13.32
N CYS A 70 -3.28 3.24 -14.58
CA CYS A 70 -1.95 3.75 -14.92
C CYS A 70 -2.05 5.09 -15.65
N LYS A 71 -1.07 5.98 -15.43
CA LYS A 71 -0.92 7.29 -16.06
C LYS A 71 0.55 7.58 -16.36
N SER A 72 0.79 8.47 -17.32
CA SER A 72 2.13 8.99 -17.58
C SER A 72 2.50 10.09 -16.59
N GLU A 73 3.80 10.37 -16.49
CA GLU A 73 4.31 11.53 -15.77
C GLU A 73 3.61 12.82 -16.24
N GLY A 74 3.28 13.69 -15.30
CA GLY A 74 2.58 14.96 -15.57
C GLY A 74 1.06 14.86 -15.73
N GLU A 75 0.49 13.66 -15.77
CA GLU A 75 -0.97 13.47 -15.90
C GLU A 75 -1.71 13.26 -14.57
N ALA A 76 -1.04 12.69 -13.58
CA ALA A 76 -1.63 12.38 -12.27
C ALA A 76 -0.55 12.36 -11.18
N THR A 77 -0.95 12.39 -9.92
CA THR A 77 -0.06 12.15 -8.77
C THR A 77 0.00 10.65 -8.44
N PHE A 78 0.96 10.24 -7.62
CA PHE A 78 1.10 8.86 -7.13
C PHE A 78 -0.09 8.40 -6.26
N GLN A 79 -0.89 9.31 -5.75
CA GLN A 79 -2.14 9.01 -5.04
C GLN A 79 -3.34 8.78 -5.99
N GLN A 80 -3.24 9.19 -7.26
CA GLN A 80 -4.32 9.12 -8.24
C GLN A 80 -4.16 7.99 -9.23
N ALA A 81 -2.93 7.59 -9.53
CA ALA A 81 -2.62 6.51 -10.47
C ALA A 81 -1.24 5.90 -10.19
N PHE A 82 -1.03 4.69 -10.69
CA PHE A 82 0.30 4.13 -10.90
C PHE A 82 0.99 4.95 -12.01
N ILE A 83 2.12 5.55 -11.71
CA ILE A 83 2.83 6.39 -12.68
C ILE A 83 3.85 5.54 -13.46
N GLY A 84 3.65 5.48 -14.77
CA GLY A 84 4.35 4.58 -15.66
C GLY A 84 3.57 3.28 -15.88
N SER A 85 4.29 2.17 -15.96
CA SER A 85 3.73 0.84 -16.18
C SER A 85 4.41 -0.17 -15.25
N PRO A 86 3.68 -1.06 -14.56
CA PRO A 86 4.27 -2.10 -13.72
C PRO A 86 5.07 -3.14 -14.52
N TYR A 87 4.89 -3.18 -15.85
CA TYR A 87 5.63 -4.03 -16.78
C TYR A 87 6.98 -3.44 -17.20
N ASP A 88 7.26 -2.18 -16.89
CA ASP A 88 8.47 -1.47 -17.26
C ASP A 88 9.35 -1.27 -16.03
N SER A 89 10.61 -1.66 -16.13
CA SER A 89 11.62 -1.44 -15.08
C SER A 89 11.93 0.04 -14.82
N ALA A 90 11.49 0.94 -15.70
CA ALA A 90 11.56 2.39 -15.54
C ALA A 90 10.23 2.99 -15.00
N GLY A 91 9.21 2.17 -14.73
CA GLY A 91 8.00 2.61 -14.05
C GLY A 91 8.30 3.08 -12.62
N TYR A 92 7.51 4.03 -12.13
CA TYR A 92 7.61 4.44 -10.73
C TYR A 92 6.84 3.47 -9.82
N GLY A 93 5.56 3.72 -9.62
CA GLY A 93 4.70 3.02 -8.67
C GLY A 93 3.47 3.84 -8.31
N CYS A 94 2.83 3.51 -7.20
CA CYS A 94 1.68 4.24 -6.68
C CYS A 94 1.59 4.15 -5.15
N TYR A 95 0.73 5.01 -4.57
CA TYR A 95 0.48 5.02 -3.14
C TYR A 95 -0.85 4.36 -2.77
N ALA A 96 -1.07 4.16 -1.49
CA ALA A 96 -2.19 3.42 -0.92
C ALA A 96 -3.57 3.72 -1.53
N PRO A 97 -3.97 4.98 -1.83
CA PRO A 97 -5.28 5.27 -2.43
C PRO A 97 -5.53 4.56 -3.77
N VAL A 98 -4.48 4.37 -4.59
CA VAL A 98 -4.60 3.68 -5.89
C VAL A 98 -4.87 2.18 -5.68
N ILE A 99 -4.22 1.57 -4.72
CA ILE A 99 -4.41 0.15 -4.36
C ILE A 99 -5.78 -0.06 -3.72
N VAL A 100 -6.24 0.85 -2.89
CA VAL A 100 -7.62 0.85 -2.35
C VAL A 100 -8.67 0.89 -3.47
N ASP A 101 -8.50 1.80 -4.45
CA ASP A 101 -9.41 1.91 -5.60
C ASP A 101 -9.36 0.64 -6.47
N THR A 102 -8.17 0.12 -6.74
CA THR A 102 -7.97 -1.13 -7.49
C THR A 102 -8.64 -2.31 -6.82
N ALA A 103 -8.45 -2.47 -5.51
CA ALA A 103 -9.08 -3.52 -4.72
C ALA A 103 -10.62 -3.41 -4.74
N ARG A 104 -11.16 -2.20 -4.57
CA ARG A 104 -12.61 -1.95 -4.61
C ARG A 104 -13.21 -2.29 -5.98
N LYS A 105 -12.55 -1.91 -7.07
CA LYS A 105 -12.99 -2.27 -8.44
C LYS A 105 -13.04 -3.78 -8.64
N TYR A 106 -11.97 -4.47 -8.21
CA TYR A 106 -11.90 -5.93 -8.31
C TYR A 106 -13.02 -6.60 -7.49
N LEU A 107 -13.15 -6.26 -6.21
CA LEU A 107 -14.15 -6.84 -5.31
C LEU A 107 -15.59 -6.56 -5.78
N ALA A 108 -15.86 -5.38 -6.32
CA ALA A 108 -17.15 -5.04 -6.93
C ALA A 108 -17.45 -5.93 -8.14
N ALA A 109 -16.46 -6.18 -9.01
CA ALA A 109 -16.59 -7.09 -10.15
C ALA A 109 -16.85 -8.56 -9.72
N GLN A 110 -16.37 -8.96 -8.53
CA GLN A 110 -16.65 -10.25 -7.92
C GLN A 110 -17.99 -10.29 -7.14
N ASN A 111 -18.77 -9.21 -7.10
CA ASN A 111 -19.96 -9.06 -6.25
C ASN A 111 -19.68 -9.38 -4.77
N SER A 112 -18.48 -9.03 -4.30
CA SER A 112 -18.05 -9.29 -2.93
C SER A 112 -18.52 -8.20 -1.97
N GLY A 113 -18.92 -8.61 -0.77
CA GLY A 113 -19.22 -7.70 0.35
C GLY A 113 -17.99 -7.35 1.20
N ARG A 114 -16.79 -7.76 0.81
CA ARG A 114 -15.56 -7.43 1.53
C ARG A 114 -15.31 -5.93 1.55
N ILE A 115 -14.73 -5.44 2.64
CA ILE A 115 -14.45 -4.02 2.84
C ILE A 115 -12.95 -3.78 2.67
N VAL A 116 -12.60 -2.79 1.86
CA VAL A 116 -11.22 -2.30 1.71
C VAL A 116 -11.05 -1.05 2.54
N LYS A 117 -10.05 -1.02 3.41
CA LYS A 117 -9.78 0.10 4.30
C LYS A 117 -8.38 0.65 4.09
N ASP A 118 -8.31 1.97 3.88
CA ASP A 118 -7.07 2.72 3.91
C ASP A 118 -6.74 3.02 5.38
N LEU A 119 -5.60 2.53 5.85
CA LEU A 119 -5.08 2.75 7.20
C LEU A 119 -3.90 3.75 7.20
N THR A 120 -3.73 4.52 6.14
CA THR A 120 -2.67 5.53 6.06
C THR A 120 -2.71 6.47 7.26
N GLY A 121 -1.57 6.61 7.92
CA GLY A 121 -1.43 7.39 9.16
C GLY A 121 -1.61 6.59 10.45
N ALA A 122 -1.99 5.31 10.38
CA ALA A 122 -2.11 4.45 11.55
C ALA A 122 -0.79 4.33 12.33
N LYS A 123 -0.89 4.07 13.62
CA LYS A 123 0.29 3.70 14.41
C LYS A 123 0.71 2.27 14.04
N PHE A 124 1.99 2.02 14.04
CA PHE A 124 2.51 0.69 13.69
C PHE A 124 1.95 -0.41 14.61
N GLU A 125 1.79 -0.13 15.89
CA GLU A 125 1.21 -1.03 16.87
C GLU A 125 -0.27 -1.38 16.57
N ASP A 126 -1.01 -0.48 15.92
CA ASP A 126 -2.38 -0.74 15.48
C ASP A 126 -2.40 -1.69 14.27
N LEU A 127 -1.39 -1.60 13.39
CA LEU A 127 -1.23 -2.56 12.29
C LEU A 127 -0.89 -3.96 12.82
N LEU A 128 -0.08 -4.09 13.88
CA LEU A 128 0.15 -5.38 14.53
C LEU A 128 -1.14 -5.96 15.14
N ARG A 129 -2.07 -5.11 15.62
CA ARG A 129 -3.39 -5.57 16.09
C ARG A 129 -4.27 -6.07 14.96
N GLU A 130 -4.25 -5.42 13.79
CA GLU A 130 -4.94 -5.94 12.60
C GLU A 130 -4.39 -7.31 12.22
N VAL A 131 -3.08 -7.48 12.21
CA VAL A 131 -2.42 -8.78 11.97
C VAL A 131 -2.88 -9.82 13.00
N ALA A 132 -2.86 -9.49 14.30
CA ALA A 132 -3.33 -10.38 15.36
C ALA A 132 -4.83 -10.71 15.28
N SER A 133 -5.59 -9.91 14.54
CA SER A 133 -7.01 -10.12 14.23
C SER A 133 -7.24 -10.91 12.93
N ASN A 134 -6.19 -11.50 12.39
CA ASN A 134 -6.20 -12.24 11.12
C ASN A 134 -6.49 -11.38 9.88
N HIS A 135 -6.07 -10.10 9.92
CA HIS A 135 -6.10 -9.20 8.79
C HIS A 135 -4.66 -8.87 8.38
N PRO A 136 -4.12 -9.47 7.31
CA PRO A 136 -2.81 -9.10 6.80
C PRO A 136 -2.86 -7.68 6.24
N VAL A 137 -1.72 -6.99 6.29
CA VAL A 137 -1.63 -5.57 5.95
C VAL A 137 -0.70 -5.38 4.76
N ALA A 138 -1.19 -4.83 3.65
CA ALA A 138 -0.31 -4.27 2.64
C ALA A 138 0.29 -2.97 3.21
N ILE A 139 1.62 -2.93 3.38
CA ILE A 139 2.33 -1.86 4.08
C ILE A 139 3.50 -1.34 3.26
N TRP A 140 3.58 -0.01 3.12
CA TRP A 140 4.68 0.65 2.43
C TRP A 140 5.87 0.83 3.36
N ALA A 141 7.03 0.39 2.91
CA ALA A 141 8.32 0.60 3.54
C ALA A 141 9.39 0.82 2.45
N SER A 142 10.63 0.40 2.63
CA SER A 142 11.67 0.54 1.61
C SER A 142 12.31 -0.80 1.28
N ILE A 143 12.78 -0.96 0.04
CA ILE A 143 13.60 -2.13 -0.36
C ILE A 143 14.78 -2.26 0.59
N ASP A 144 15.03 -3.48 1.08
CA ASP A 144 16.12 -3.81 2.01
C ASP A 144 16.18 -2.92 3.27
N LEU A 145 15.06 -2.27 3.58
CA LEU A 145 14.92 -1.34 4.71
C LEU A 145 15.99 -0.22 4.73
N VAL A 146 16.38 0.28 3.57
CA VAL A 146 17.25 1.47 3.46
C VAL A 146 16.46 2.74 3.76
N ASP A 147 17.15 3.85 4.05
CA ASP A 147 16.47 5.14 4.25
C ASP A 147 15.85 5.64 2.96
N ILE A 148 14.62 6.12 3.08
CA ILE A 148 13.87 6.73 1.99
C ILE A 148 14.37 8.16 1.75
N GLN A 149 14.44 8.53 0.47
CA GLN A 149 14.65 9.91 0.03
C GLN A 149 13.48 10.37 -0.82
N GLU A 150 12.95 11.53 -0.48
CA GLU A 150 11.94 12.19 -1.31
C GLU A 150 12.66 12.95 -2.43
N VAL A 151 12.45 12.54 -3.68
CA VAL A 151 13.07 13.13 -4.86
C VAL A 151 12.03 13.76 -5.76
N TYR A 152 12.38 14.90 -6.41
CA TYR A 152 11.53 15.49 -7.43
C TYR A 152 11.37 14.51 -8.61
N ALA A 153 10.12 14.24 -9.00
CA ALA A 153 9.80 13.40 -10.13
C ALA A 153 9.42 14.22 -11.37
N TYR A 154 8.35 15.02 -11.29
CA TYR A 154 7.86 15.84 -12.40
C TYR A 154 6.92 16.95 -11.91
N THR A 155 6.50 17.83 -12.83
CA THR A 155 5.50 18.88 -12.58
C THR A 155 4.23 18.60 -13.38
N ILE A 156 3.07 18.63 -12.71
CA ILE A 156 1.76 18.66 -13.38
C ILE A 156 1.39 20.12 -13.63
N TYR A 157 1.27 20.49 -14.91
CA TYR A 157 0.91 21.85 -15.31
C TYR A 157 -0.61 22.04 -15.29
N ASN A 158 -1.07 23.21 -14.83
CA ASN A 158 -2.49 23.55 -14.72
C ASN A 158 -3.30 22.55 -13.87
N TYR A 159 -2.68 21.98 -12.87
CA TYR A 159 -3.33 21.06 -11.95
C TYR A 159 -4.48 21.72 -11.20
N THR A 160 -5.62 21.04 -11.12
CA THR A 160 -6.79 21.44 -10.34
C THR A 160 -7.16 20.33 -9.34
N GLU A 161 -7.46 20.71 -8.12
CA GLU A 161 -8.04 19.83 -7.11
C GLU A 161 -9.56 19.91 -7.18
N THR A 162 -10.23 18.77 -7.08
CA THR A 162 -11.68 18.73 -6.90
C THR A 162 -11.99 18.73 -5.42
N ASN A 163 -12.67 19.76 -4.96
CA ASN A 163 -13.10 19.90 -3.57
C ASN A 163 -14.26 18.94 -3.25
N SER A 164 -14.53 18.73 -1.96
CA SER A 164 -15.63 17.87 -1.49
C SER A 164 -17.03 18.31 -1.95
N ASP A 165 -17.19 19.59 -2.29
CA ASP A 165 -18.44 20.17 -2.85
C ASP A 165 -18.53 20.04 -4.38
N GLY A 166 -17.55 19.40 -5.03
CA GLY A 166 -17.46 19.22 -6.48
C GLY A 166 -16.92 20.43 -7.24
N SER A 167 -16.56 21.52 -6.56
CA SER A 167 -15.86 22.66 -7.18
C SER A 167 -14.39 22.31 -7.44
N THR A 168 -13.76 23.02 -8.38
CA THR A 168 -12.32 22.86 -8.65
C THR A 168 -11.54 24.06 -8.16
N SER A 169 -10.31 23.82 -7.71
CA SER A 169 -9.37 24.88 -7.34
C SER A 169 -8.94 25.68 -8.58
N THR A 170 -8.40 26.88 -8.36
CA THR A 170 -7.72 27.61 -9.43
C THR A 170 -6.53 26.79 -9.94
N PRO A 171 -6.37 26.63 -11.27
CA PRO A 171 -5.24 25.90 -11.83
C PRO A 171 -3.88 26.44 -11.36
N LYS A 172 -3.00 25.56 -10.92
CA LYS A 172 -1.63 25.85 -10.49
C LYS A 172 -0.69 24.78 -10.99
N ASN A 173 0.61 25.05 -11.07
CA ASN A 173 1.58 23.99 -11.27
C ASN A 173 1.80 23.25 -9.94
N LEU A 174 1.86 21.92 -10.01
CA LEU A 174 2.10 21.05 -8.88
C LEU A 174 3.38 20.24 -9.12
N ASP A 175 4.40 20.48 -8.30
CA ASP A 175 5.59 19.63 -8.27
C ASP A 175 5.27 18.35 -7.52
N VAL A 176 5.57 17.22 -8.16
CA VAL A 176 5.33 15.87 -7.66
C VAL A 176 6.66 15.24 -7.28
N TYR A 177 6.69 14.64 -6.10
CA TYR A 177 7.86 13.99 -5.54
C TYR A 177 7.61 12.49 -5.37
N TRP A 178 8.65 11.70 -5.57
CA TRP A 178 8.66 10.25 -5.38
C TRP A 178 9.50 9.85 -4.18
N LEU A 179 9.11 8.79 -3.50
CA LEU A 179 9.90 8.16 -2.45
C LEU A 179 10.82 7.12 -3.07
N GLU A 180 12.09 7.48 -3.27
CA GLU A 180 13.08 6.58 -3.85
C GLU A 180 13.32 5.37 -2.94
N ASN A 181 13.44 4.18 -3.53
CA ASN A 181 13.49 2.88 -2.85
C ASN A 181 12.18 2.46 -2.13
N GLU A 182 11.06 3.10 -2.40
CA GLU A 182 9.77 2.66 -1.91
C GLU A 182 9.50 1.21 -2.32
N HIS A 183 8.86 0.44 -1.44
CA HIS A 183 8.46 -0.94 -1.66
C HIS A 183 7.25 -1.31 -0.80
N VAL A 184 6.45 -2.27 -1.28
CA VAL A 184 5.26 -2.73 -0.55
C VAL A 184 5.41 -4.19 -0.15
N TYR A 185 5.15 -4.45 1.12
CA TYR A 185 5.19 -5.76 1.75
C TYR A 185 3.79 -6.19 2.19
N LEU A 186 3.54 -7.49 2.26
CA LEU A 186 2.39 -8.01 3.01
C LEU A 186 2.84 -8.38 4.42
N LEU A 187 2.53 -7.54 5.40
CA LEU A 187 2.74 -7.83 6.81
C LEU A 187 1.74 -8.88 7.26
N LYS A 188 2.21 -10.08 7.62
CA LYS A 188 1.38 -11.23 7.97
C LYS A 188 1.67 -11.83 9.33
N GLY A 189 2.70 -11.34 10.02
CA GLY A 189 3.06 -11.85 11.34
C GLY A 189 4.08 -10.99 12.06
N TYR A 190 4.35 -11.36 13.30
CA TYR A 190 5.37 -10.74 14.14
C TYR A 190 5.76 -11.65 15.30
N ASP A 191 6.93 -11.38 15.89
CA ASP A 191 7.41 -11.95 17.14
C ASP A 191 8.01 -10.83 17.99
N LEU A 192 7.32 -10.48 19.09
CA LEU A 192 7.71 -9.37 19.98
C LEU A 192 8.96 -9.71 20.79
N ASP A 193 9.18 -10.99 21.16
CA ASP A 193 10.36 -11.39 21.94
C ASP A 193 11.64 -11.32 21.09
N ARG A 194 11.53 -11.64 19.81
CA ARG A 194 12.62 -11.55 18.84
C ARG A 194 12.75 -10.17 18.18
N ASN A 195 11.78 -9.28 18.42
CA ASN A 195 11.68 -7.97 17.78
C ASN A 195 11.69 -8.05 16.24
N VAL A 196 10.92 -8.97 15.67
CA VAL A 196 10.83 -9.13 14.21
C VAL A 196 9.39 -9.02 13.72
N VAL A 197 9.24 -8.55 12.47
CA VAL A 197 8.04 -8.69 11.65
C VAL A 197 8.23 -9.82 10.65
N ILE A 198 7.13 -10.51 10.31
CA ILE A 198 7.10 -11.57 9.30
C ILE A 198 6.28 -11.02 8.13
N VAL A 199 6.89 -10.96 6.96
CA VAL A 199 6.26 -10.39 5.76
C VAL A 199 6.40 -11.32 4.56
N ASN A 200 5.50 -11.20 3.60
CA ASN A 200 5.76 -11.63 2.23
C ASN A 200 6.27 -10.43 1.43
N ASP A 201 7.46 -10.56 0.90
CA ASP A 201 8.11 -9.63 0.00
C ASP A 201 7.96 -10.12 -1.43
N SER A 202 7.43 -9.30 -2.31
CA SER A 202 7.22 -9.66 -3.72
C SER A 202 8.51 -9.85 -4.52
N LEU A 203 9.66 -9.49 -3.96
CA LEU A 203 10.98 -9.73 -4.55
C LEU A 203 11.67 -10.99 -3.99
N ASN A 204 11.51 -11.25 -2.67
CA ASN A 204 12.33 -12.22 -1.95
C ASN A 204 11.52 -13.36 -1.30
N GLY A 205 10.18 -13.34 -1.38
CA GLY A 205 9.32 -14.33 -0.73
C GLY A 205 9.08 -14.02 0.74
N GLU A 206 8.90 -15.05 1.58
CA GLU A 206 8.71 -14.85 3.01
C GLU A 206 10.02 -14.40 3.69
N MET A 207 9.95 -13.29 4.43
CA MET A 207 11.10 -12.66 5.08
C MET A 207 10.77 -12.27 6.52
N GLU A 208 11.81 -12.26 7.36
CA GLU A 208 11.77 -11.65 8.68
C GLU A 208 12.69 -10.41 8.71
N TYR A 209 12.18 -9.31 9.25
CA TYR A 209 12.95 -8.06 9.39
C TYR A 209 12.91 -7.56 10.84
N ASP A 210 13.97 -6.83 11.27
CA ASP A 210 13.94 -6.10 12.54
C ASP A 210 12.75 -5.15 12.60
N MET A 211 11.90 -5.32 13.61
CA MET A 211 10.64 -4.60 13.75
C MET A 211 10.82 -3.10 13.89
N ASN A 212 11.85 -2.66 14.63
CA ASN A 212 12.09 -1.22 14.82
C ASN A 212 12.51 -0.57 13.51
N ARG A 213 13.42 -1.23 12.77
CA ARG A 213 13.84 -0.71 11.47
C ARG A 213 12.73 -0.70 10.45
N PHE A 214 11.90 -1.74 10.41
CA PHE A 214 10.73 -1.81 9.54
C PHE A 214 9.74 -0.68 9.85
N LYS A 215 9.47 -0.43 11.14
CA LYS A 215 8.63 0.68 11.60
C LYS A 215 9.19 2.04 11.15
N GLU A 216 10.51 2.27 11.28
CA GLU A 216 11.13 3.51 10.80
C GLU A 216 10.89 3.72 9.28
N CYS A 217 11.10 2.69 8.47
CA CYS A 217 10.84 2.74 7.02
C CYS A 217 9.37 2.97 6.70
N TYR A 218 8.45 2.32 7.41
CA TYR A 218 7.01 2.58 7.30
C TYR A 218 6.68 4.06 7.59
N GLU A 219 7.27 4.63 8.64
CA GLU A 219 7.06 6.04 8.99
C GLU A 219 7.62 6.99 7.93
N GLN A 220 8.76 6.65 7.32
CA GLN A 220 9.33 7.39 6.20
C GLN A 220 8.48 7.28 4.92
N CYS A 221 7.74 6.18 4.74
CA CYS A 221 6.81 5.97 3.62
C CYS A 221 5.41 6.53 3.89
N TYR A 222 5.30 7.64 4.61
CA TYR A 222 4.05 8.35 4.94
C TYR A 222 3.04 7.50 5.71
N LYS A 223 3.48 6.44 6.38
CA LYS A 223 2.62 5.52 7.15
C LYS A 223 1.50 4.93 6.31
N GLN A 224 1.79 4.51 5.09
CA GLN A 224 0.79 3.97 4.17
C GLN A 224 0.52 2.50 4.45
N ALA A 225 -0.76 2.13 4.57
CA ALA A 225 -1.19 0.77 4.80
C ALA A 225 -2.62 0.53 4.31
N VAL A 226 -2.90 -0.71 3.85
CA VAL A 226 -4.20 -1.13 3.35
C VAL A 226 -4.55 -2.51 3.89
N ILE A 227 -5.81 -2.71 4.30
CA ILE A 227 -6.37 -4.03 4.66
C ILE A 227 -7.65 -4.34 3.88
N ILE A 228 -7.97 -5.63 3.81
CA ILE A 228 -9.24 -6.17 3.31
C ILE A 228 -9.79 -7.16 4.34
N TYR A 229 -11.09 -7.07 4.68
CA TYR A 229 -11.76 -7.96 5.64
C TYR A 229 -13.23 -8.22 5.30
#